data_fa673f17e99736c8158660240504a144
#
_entry.id   fa673f17e99736c8158660240504a144
#
_cell.length_a   1.000
_cell.length_b   1.000
_cell.length_c   1.000
_cell.angle_alpha   90.00
_cell.angle_beta   90.00
_cell.angle_gamma   90.00
#
_symmetry.space_group_name_H-M   'P 1'
#
loop_
_entity.id
_entity.type
_entity.pdbx_description
1 polymer ?
#
loop_
_entity_poly.entity_id
_entity_poly.type
_entity_poly.pdbx_seq_one_letter_code
_entity_poly.pdbx_strand_id
1 'polypeptide(L)'
;MRIDQLLVERGLAASRSQAQRLIAAGVQWRTPPGALPTAVVEAVKSSVDWRTINKNKDEVPTDAEIVLLDDSESKYVSRGGLKLEGALLSSDLSVAGLRCMDVGQSTGGFTECLLLNGAAEVVGIDVGHGQVHPRVREDERVICIEGVNARELMPDDERIPDAEAGFDVLVGDVSFISLTMVLPGVVPFLKPGGKLLMLVKPQFELQPENIGKNGLVKDPAMYPVIEKRIRTSLKELGLKVTGWYDSAIDGGDGNREFFVQAVKPE
;
A
#
# COMPACT_ATOMS: atom_id res chain seq x y z
N MET A 1 -9.69 -4.62 28.20
CA MET A 1 -9.20 -3.59 27.24
C MET A 1 -10.02 -3.69 25.95
N ARG A 2 -10.25 -2.58 25.24
CA ARG A 2 -10.92 -2.63 23.92
C ARG A 2 -10.06 -3.41 22.94
N ILE A 3 -10.70 -4.26 22.13
CA ILE A 3 -10.00 -5.14 21.18
C ILE A 3 -9.22 -4.33 20.12
N ASP A 4 -9.77 -3.20 19.61
CA ASP A 4 -9.07 -2.37 18.63
C ASP A 4 -7.77 -1.74 19.18
N GLN A 5 -7.71 -1.50 20.49
CA GLN A 5 -6.49 -1.04 21.18
C GLN A 5 -5.52 -2.19 21.43
N LEU A 6 -6.04 -3.33 21.88
CA LEU A 6 -5.23 -4.51 22.19
C LEU A 6 -4.52 -5.05 20.95
N LEU A 7 -5.18 -5.05 19.76
CA LEU A 7 -4.54 -5.45 18.51
C LEU A 7 -3.34 -4.56 18.15
N VAL A 8 -3.44 -3.25 18.37
CA VAL A 8 -2.33 -2.32 18.13
C VAL A 8 -1.22 -2.52 19.18
N GLU A 9 -1.57 -2.62 20.45
CA GLU A 9 -0.59 -2.78 21.55
C GLU A 9 0.23 -4.06 21.41
N ARG A 10 -0.38 -5.12 20.84
CA ARG A 10 0.30 -6.40 20.58
C ARG A 10 1.01 -6.48 19.23
N GLY A 11 1.02 -5.39 18.45
CA GLY A 11 1.64 -5.38 17.12
C GLY A 11 0.91 -6.20 16.05
N LEU A 12 -0.33 -6.65 16.34
CA LEU A 12 -1.19 -7.34 15.36
C LEU A 12 -1.82 -6.37 14.34
N ALA A 13 -1.80 -5.09 14.64
CA ALA A 13 -2.19 -4.01 13.76
C ALA A 13 -1.27 -2.81 13.93
N ALA A 14 -0.89 -2.15 12.84
CA ALA A 14 -0.05 -0.95 12.88
C ALA A 14 -0.84 0.31 13.30
N SER A 15 -2.17 0.28 13.24
CA SER A 15 -3.04 1.39 13.62
C SER A 15 -4.42 0.91 14.05
N ARG A 16 -5.17 1.78 14.76
CA ARG A 16 -6.56 1.48 15.12
C ARG A 16 -7.47 1.30 13.90
N SER A 17 -7.22 2.01 12.81
CA SER A 17 -7.97 1.85 11.57
C SER A 17 -7.74 0.46 10.95
N GLN A 18 -6.51 -0.04 10.98
CA GLN A 18 -6.20 -1.41 10.56
C GLN A 18 -6.84 -2.43 11.52
N ALA A 19 -6.73 -2.23 12.83
CA ALA A 19 -7.39 -3.10 13.80
C ALA A 19 -8.90 -3.23 13.56
N GLN A 20 -9.58 -2.14 13.22
CA GLN A 20 -11.02 -2.14 12.91
C GLN A 20 -11.34 -2.95 11.66
N ARG A 21 -10.49 -2.92 10.63
CA ARG A 21 -10.65 -3.75 9.43
C ARG A 21 -10.40 -5.23 9.70
N LEU A 22 -9.35 -5.54 10.46
CA LEU A 22 -9.10 -6.92 10.92
C LEU A 22 -10.29 -7.48 11.70
N ILE A 23 -10.90 -6.66 12.56
CA ILE A 23 -12.12 -7.07 13.30
C ILE A 23 -13.27 -7.32 12.33
N ALA A 24 -13.44 -6.49 11.31
CA ALA A 24 -14.47 -6.68 10.29
C ALA A 24 -14.23 -7.93 9.42
N ALA A 25 -12.94 -8.26 9.15
CA ALA A 25 -12.54 -9.48 8.43
C ALA A 25 -12.70 -10.75 9.28
N GLY A 26 -12.68 -10.61 10.60
CA GLY A 26 -12.91 -11.70 11.55
C GLY A 26 -11.80 -11.85 12.57
N VAL A 27 -12.11 -11.58 13.82
CA VAL A 27 -11.23 -11.78 14.98
C VAL A 27 -11.94 -12.68 15.99
N GLN A 28 -11.22 -13.67 16.47
CA GLN A 28 -11.65 -14.49 17.60
C GLN A 28 -10.68 -14.38 18.75
N TRP A 29 -11.18 -14.56 19.95
CA TRP A 29 -10.41 -14.57 21.16
C TRP A 29 -10.87 -15.65 22.12
N ARG A 30 -9.99 -16.05 23.04
CA ARG A 30 -10.30 -16.93 24.18
C ARG A 30 -9.45 -16.55 25.40
N THR A 31 -9.89 -16.96 26.57
CA THR A 31 -9.06 -16.89 27.78
C THR A 31 -8.00 -17.98 27.75
N PRO A 32 -6.72 -17.70 28.07
CA PRO A 32 -5.68 -18.70 28.11
C PRO A 32 -6.03 -19.85 29.06
N PRO A 33 -5.72 -21.11 28.73
CA PRO A 33 -6.08 -22.27 29.58
C PRO A 33 -5.53 -22.21 31.01
N GLY A 34 -4.43 -21.46 31.25
CA GLY A 34 -3.81 -21.30 32.56
C GLY A 34 -4.45 -20.26 33.47
N ALA A 35 -5.41 -19.48 33.00
CA ALA A 35 -6.10 -18.42 33.77
C ALA A 35 -7.32 -18.94 34.54
N LEU A 36 -7.69 -20.21 34.38
CA LEU A 36 -8.81 -20.84 35.08
C LEU A 36 -8.34 -21.54 36.37
N PRO A 37 -9.09 -21.46 37.48
CA PRO A 37 -8.80 -22.23 38.68
C PRO A 37 -8.77 -23.72 38.37
N THR A 38 -7.80 -24.45 38.94
CA THR A 38 -7.52 -25.87 38.68
C THR A 38 -8.76 -26.79 38.78
N ALA A 39 -9.74 -26.42 39.61
CA ALA A 39 -10.98 -27.16 39.78
C ALA A 39 -11.93 -27.10 38.55
N VAL A 40 -11.72 -26.14 37.63
CA VAL A 40 -12.55 -25.94 36.43
C VAL A 40 -11.92 -26.60 35.20
N VAL A 41 -10.60 -26.88 35.24
CA VAL A 41 -9.82 -27.39 34.11
C VAL A 41 -10.27 -28.81 33.67
N GLU A 42 -10.75 -29.65 34.57
CA GLU A 42 -11.22 -31.01 34.23
C GLU A 42 -12.60 -31.03 33.56
N ALA A 43 -13.46 -30.04 33.83
CA ALA A 43 -14.79 -29.93 33.22
C ALA A 43 -14.77 -29.22 31.85
N VAL A 44 -13.68 -28.50 31.51
CA VAL A 44 -13.57 -27.65 30.31
C VAL A 44 -12.69 -28.30 29.22
N LYS A 45 -12.23 -29.52 29.38
CA LYS A 45 -11.39 -30.22 28.37
C LYS A 45 -12.07 -30.48 27.02
N SER A 46 -13.34 -30.11 26.84
CA SER A 46 -14.07 -30.43 25.60
C SER A 46 -14.55 -29.22 24.77
N SER A 47 -14.44 -27.97 25.24
CA SER A 47 -14.74 -26.80 24.40
C SER A 47 -14.09 -25.55 24.94
N VAL A 48 -12.85 -25.29 24.51
CA VAL A 48 -12.28 -23.93 24.65
C VAL A 48 -12.93 -23.08 23.57
N ASP A 49 -14.09 -22.49 23.91
CA ASP A 49 -14.89 -21.75 22.95
C ASP A 49 -14.20 -20.45 22.54
N TRP A 50 -13.75 -20.42 21.30
CA TRP A 50 -13.37 -19.20 20.63
C TRP A 50 -14.59 -18.29 20.51
N ARG A 51 -14.47 -17.05 20.96
CA ARG A 51 -15.53 -16.03 20.92
C ARG A 51 -15.23 -15.06 19.79
N THR A 52 -16.18 -14.89 18.88
CA THR A 52 -16.05 -13.94 17.78
C THR A 52 -16.26 -12.52 18.27
N ILE A 53 -15.38 -11.62 17.85
CA ILE A 53 -15.53 -10.18 18.03
C ILE A 53 -16.53 -9.65 17.02
N ASN A 54 -17.50 -8.86 17.49
CA ASN A 54 -18.54 -8.29 16.66
C ASN A 54 -18.43 -6.76 16.52
N LYS A 55 -17.73 -6.11 17.43
CA LYS A 55 -17.59 -4.64 17.45
C LYS A 55 -16.18 -4.22 17.83
N ASN A 56 -15.72 -3.15 17.22
CA ASN A 56 -14.38 -2.56 17.47
C ASN A 56 -14.13 -2.19 18.95
N LYS A 57 -15.18 -1.94 19.71
CA LYS A 57 -15.15 -1.55 21.11
C LYS A 57 -15.37 -2.70 22.09
N ASP A 58 -15.55 -3.93 21.61
CA ASP A 58 -15.70 -5.07 22.50
C ASP A 58 -14.49 -5.16 23.42
N GLU A 59 -14.76 -5.43 24.71
CA GLU A 59 -13.73 -5.54 25.73
C GLU A 59 -13.30 -7.00 25.89
N VAL A 60 -12.00 -7.19 25.90
CA VAL A 60 -11.36 -8.50 26.10
C VAL A 60 -10.31 -8.43 27.21
N PRO A 61 -9.99 -9.54 27.87
CA PRO A 61 -8.85 -9.60 28.79
C PRO A 61 -7.56 -9.23 28.08
N THR A 62 -6.65 -8.55 28.79
CA THR A 62 -5.36 -8.14 28.20
C THR A 62 -4.42 -9.30 27.92
N ASP A 63 -4.67 -10.45 28.53
CA ASP A 63 -3.96 -11.73 28.34
C ASP A 63 -4.67 -12.68 27.36
N ALA A 64 -5.83 -12.29 26.78
CA ALA A 64 -6.58 -13.12 25.86
C ALA A 64 -5.72 -13.65 24.70
N GLU A 65 -5.88 -14.92 24.34
CA GLU A 65 -5.38 -15.43 23.06
C GLU A 65 -6.25 -14.88 21.93
N ILE A 66 -5.62 -14.40 20.87
CA ILE A 66 -6.30 -13.79 19.71
C ILE A 66 -5.92 -14.55 18.45
N VAL A 67 -6.90 -14.82 17.60
CA VAL A 67 -6.73 -15.37 16.25
C VAL A 67 -7.39 -14.43 15.25
N LEU A 68 -6.64 -14.06 14.23
CA LEU A 68 -7.14 -13.38 13.04
C LEU A 68 -7.60 -14.47 12.07
N LEU A 69 -8.88 -14.44 11.66
CA LEU A 69 -9.43 -15.41 10.69
C LEU A 69 -9.02 -15.05 9.26
N ASP A 70 -8.77 -13.77 9.03
CA ASP A 70 -8.17 -13.24 7.82
C ASP A 70 -7.10 -12.23 8.22
N ASP A 71 -5.85 -12.52 7.93
CA ASP A 71 -4.69 -11.69 8.25
C ASP A 71 -4.17 -10.90 7.04
N SER A 72 -4.86 -10.96 5.90
CA SER A 72 -4.48 -10.25 4.67
C SER A 72 -4.26 -8.75 4.91
N GLU A 73 -5.10 -8.13 5.74
CA GLU A 73 -4.97 -6.72 6.15
C GLU A 73 -3.73 -6.44 7.02
N SER A 74 -3.11 -7.45 7.62
CA SER A 74 -1.91 -7.33 8.44
C SER A 74 -0.62 -7.75 7.72
N LYS A 75 -0.72 -8.26 6.50
CA LYS A 75 0.41 -8.74 5.69
C LYS A 75 1.45 -7.65 5.47
N TYR A 76 1.01 -6.43 5.24
CA TYR A 76 1.84 -5.27 4.97
C TYR A 76 1.66 -4.17 6.02
N VAL A 77 2.66 -3.30 6.17
CA VAL A 77 2.60 -2.13 7.06
C VAL A 77 1.46 -1.17 6.73
N SER A 78 0.92 -1.25 5.51
CA SER A 78 -0.30 -0.53 5.09
C SER A 78 -1.02 -1.26 3.97
N ARG A 79 -2.31 -0.91 3.74
CA ARG A 79 -3.15 -1.42 2.64
C ARG A 79 -2.54 -1.21 1.24
N GLY A 80 -1.63 -0.24 1.11
CA GLY A 80 -0.90 -0.03 -0.14
C GLY A 80 -0.25 -1.31 -0.65
N GLY A 81 0.35 -2.11 0.26
CA GLY A 81 0.98 -3.37 -0.11
C GLY A 81 0.05 -4.35 -0.83
N LEU A 82 -1.21 -4.46 -0.37
CA LEU A 82 -2.23 -5.30 -1.03
C LEU A 82 -2.59 -4.80 -2.44
N LYS A 83 -2.62 -3.47 -2.63
CA LYS A 83 -2.88 -2.87 -3.94
C LYS A 83 -1.76 -3.25 -4.92
N LEU A 84 -0.50 -3.02 -4.51
CA LEU A 84 0.65 -3.31 -5.36
C LEU A 84 0.77 -4.82 -5.63
N GLU A 85 0.56 -5.67 -4.64
CA GLU A 85 0.58 -7.13 -4.82
C GLU A 85 -0.40 -7.58 -5.92
N GLY A 86 -1.65 -7.10 -5.84
CA GLY A 86 -2.65 -7.39 -6.88
C GLY A 86 -2.25 -6.86 -8.26
N ALA A 87 -1.62 -5.69 -8.31
CA ALA A 87 -1.14 -5.10 -9.56
C ALA A 87 0.04 -5.87 -10.16
N LEU A 88 1.01 -6.32 -9.34
CA LEU A 88 2.12 -7.18 -9.79
C LEU A 88 1.61 -8.48 -10.40
N LEU A 89 0.62 -9.12 -9.75
CA LEU A 89 -0.01 -10.33 -10.26
C LEU A 89 -0.76 -10.08 -11.57
N SER A 90 -1.58 -9.03 -11.64
CA SER A 90 -2.39 -8.72 -12.83
C SER A 90 -1.56 -8.29 -14.03
N SER A 91 -0.41 -7.67 -13.79
CA SER A 91 0.50 -7.15 -14.83
C SER A 91 1.59 -8.14 -15.24
N ASP A 92 1.68 -9.30 -14.58
CA ASP A 92 2.78 -10.28 -14.73
C ASP A 92 4.16 -9.61 -14.62
N LEU A 93 4.28 -8.66 -13.68
CA LEU A 93 5.52 -7.92 -13.44
C LEU A 93 6.31 -8.56 -12.30
N SER A 94 7.44 -9.19 -12.64
CA SER A 94 8.44 -9.60 -11.65
C SER A 94 9.36 -8.44 -11.30
N VAL A 95 9.62 -8.27 -9.99
CA VAL A 95 10.57 -7.28 -9.45
C VAL A 95 11.79 -7.95 -8.80
N ALA A 96 11.88 -9.28 -8.88
CA ALA A 96 12.94 -10.06 -8.26
C ALA A 96 14.33 -9.68 -8.81
N GLY A 97 15.25 -9.29 -7.92
CA GLY A 97 16.60 -8.86 -8.25
C GLY A 97 16.69 -7.48 -8.89
N LEU A 98 15.58 -6.72 -8.98
CA LEU A 98 15.54 -5.42 -9.62
C LEU A 98 15.71 -4.27 -8.64
N ARG A 99 16.22 -3.14 -9.15
CA ARG A 99 16.28 -1.85 -8.48
C ARG A 99 15.01 -1.06 -8.74
N CYS A 100 14.28 -0.73 -7.67
CA CYS A 100 12.96 -0.14 -7.74
C CYS A 100 12.93 1.26 -7.10
N MET A 101 12.09 2.16 -7.63
CA MET A 101 11.74 3.42 -6.98
C MET A 101 10.27 3.37 -6.56
N ASP A 102 9.99 3.75 -5.31
CA ASP A 102 8.64 3.88 -4.74
C ASP A 102 8.30 5.36 -4.54
N VAL A 103 7.40 5.89 -5.38
CA VAL A 103 7.01 7.30 -5.40
C VAL A 103 5.77 7.53 -4.55
N GLY A 104 5.94 8.29 -3.46
CA GLY A 104 4.92 8.45 -2.42
C GLY A 104 4.99 7.28 -1.42
N GLN A 105 6.17 7.04 -0.86
CA GLN A 105 6.47 5.89 0.01
C GLN A 105 5.54 5.81 1.23
N SER A 106 5.19 6.96 1.84
CA SER A 106 4.33 7.05 3.03
C SER A 106 4.78 6.09 4.14
N THR A 107 3.93 5.18 4.60
CA THR A 107 4.26 4.18 5.62
C THR A 107 5.13 3.03 5.09
N GLY A 108 5.32 2.89 3.78
CA GLY A 108 6.16 1.88 3.17
C GLY A 108 5.43 0.62 2.69
N GLY A 109 4.12 0.68 2.48
CA GLY A 109 3.36 -0.49 2.04
C GLY A 109 3.78 -1.02 0.66
N PHE A 110 4.02 -0.13 -0.31
CA PHE A 110 4.54 -0.51 -1.63
C PHE A 110 5.97 -1.01 -1.52
N THR A 111 6.82 -0.29 -0.79
CA THR A 111 8.20 -0.70 -0.51
C THR A 111 8.26 -2.12 0.05
N GLU A 112 7.47 -2.43 1.10
CA GLU A 112 7.45 -3.76 1.71
C GLU A 112 6.97 -4.84 0.72
N CYS A 113 5.97 -4.52 -0.11
CA CYS A 113 5.52 -5.42 -1.16
C CYS A 113 6.65 -5.73 -2.17
N LEU A 114 7.41 -4.74 -2.61
CA LEU A 114 8.56 -4.93 -3.48
C LEU A 114 9.62 -5.82 -2.83
N LEU A 115 9.97 -5.58 -1.56
CA LEU A 115 10.96 -6.38 -0.82
C LEU A 115 10.56 -7.83 -0.67
N LEU A 116 9.29 -8.10 -0.34
CA LEU A 116 8.75 -9.46 -0.22
C LEU A 116 8.66 -10.19 -1.57
N ASN A 117 8.58 -9.45 -2.68
CA ASN A 117 8.66 -9.98 -4.04
C ASN A 117 10.10 -10.01 -4.59
N GLY A 118 11.10 -9.82 -3.72
CA GLY A 118 12.51 -10.05 -4.05
C GLY A 118 13.24 -8.89 -4.71
N ALA A 119 12.74 -7.64 -4.61
CA ALA A 119 13.50 -6.47 -5.07
C ALA A 119 14.88 -6.43 -4.42
N ALA A 120 15.91 -6.12 -5.19
CA ALA A 120 17.29 -6.02 -4.71
C ALA A 120 17.53 -4.72 -3.93
N GLU A 121 16.91 -3.63 -4.37
CA GLU A 121 16.97 -2.32 -3.73
C GLU A 121 15.67 -1.57 -3.97
N VAL A 122 15.22 -0.81 -2.98
CA VAL A 122 14.07 0.09 -3.10
C VAL A 122 14.46 1.48 -2.60
N VAL A 123 14.42 2.46 -3.48
CA VAL A 123 14.55 3.88 -3.13
C VAL A 123 13.16 4.48 -3.02
N GLY A 124 12.73 4.78 -1.81
CA GLY A 124 11.43 5.40 -1.54
C GLY A 124 11.57 6.91 -1.41
N ILE A 125 10.73 7.65 -2.11
CA ILE A 125 10.67 9.10 -2.03
C ILE A 125 9.30 9.56 -1.53
N ASP A 126 9.28 10.54 -0.62
CA ASP A 126 8.04 11.12 -0.10
C ASP A 126 8.23 12.59 0.27
N VAL A 127 7.16 13.39 0.13
CA VAL A 127 7.12 14.79 0.59
C VAL A 127 6.99 14.90 2.12
N GLY A 128 6.47 13.86 2.76
CA GLY A 128 6.32 13.75 4.21
C GLY A 128 7.61 13.40 4.92
N HIS A 129 7.55 13.37 6.25
CA HIS A 129 8.67 13.02 7.12
C HIS A 129 8.21 12.09 8.23
N GLY A 130 9.07 11.14 8.61
CA GLY A 130 8.89 10.27 9.77
C GLY A 130 7.70 9.31 9.67
N GLN A 131 7.21 9.01 8.45
CA GLN A 131 6.04 8.17 8.24
C GLN A 131 6.39 6.70 8.03
N VAL A 132 7.57 6.41 7.51
CA VAL A 132 7.98 5.04 7.16
C VAL A 132 8.04 4.17 8.40
N HIS A 133 7.36 3.04 8.36
CA HIS A 133 7.31 2.07 9.45
C HIS A 133 8.73 1.53 9.75
N PRO A 134 9.14 1.36 11.04
CA PRO A 134 10.47 0.90 11.40
C PRO A 134 10.91 -0.37 10.67
N ARG A 135 10.03 -1.39 10.57
CA ARG A 135 10.28 -2.65 9.86
C ARG A 135 10.71 -2.45 8.39
N VAL A 136 10.25 -1.41 7.74
CA VAL A 136 10.62 -1.07 6.35
C VAL A 136 11.88 -0.22 6.33
N ARG A 137 11.97 0.77 7.23
CA ARG A 137 13.10 1.70 7.32
C ARG A 137 14.41 1.00 7.67
N GLU A 138 14.34 -0.07 8.48
CA GLU A 138 15.51 -0.82 8.98
C GLU A 138 15.99 -1.92 8.02
N ASP A 139 15.28 -2.20 6.93
CA ASP A 139 15.73 -3.14 5.90
C ASP A 139 16.90 -2.53 5.11
N GLU A 140 18.03 -3.21 5.06
CA GLU A 140 19.27 -2.76 4.42
C GLU A 140 19.13 -2.48 2.91
N ARG A 141 18.10 -3.01 2.28
CA ARG A 141 17.78 -2.79 0.86
C ARG A 141 16.99 -1.51 0.62
N VAL A 142 16.58 -0.79 1.67
CA VAL A 142 15.70 0.38 1.57
C VAL A 142 16.46 1.66 1.81
N ILE A 143 16.27 2.61 0.91
CA ILE A 143 16.74 3.99 1.07
C ILE A 143 15.51 4.89 1.10
N CYS A 144 15.26 5.55 2.24
CA CYS A 144 14.14 6.46 2.42
C CYS A 144 14.59 7.91 2.24
N ILE A 145 14.01 8.60 1.28
CA ILE A 145 14.31 10.01 0.97
C ILE A 145 13.06 10.84 1.25
N GLU A 146 13.05 11.50 2.39
CA GLU A 146 11.93 12.29 2.89
C GLU A 146 12.07 13.77 2.50
N GLY A 147 10.95 14.51 2.46
CA GLY A 147 10.92 15.92 2.10
C GLY A 147 11.16 16.20 0.62
N VAL A 148 10.95 15.20 -0.23
CA VAL A 148 11.16 15.29 -1.68
C VAL A 148 9.83 15.35 -2.42
N ASN A 149 9.61 16.44 -3.13
CA ASN A 149 8.48 16.57 -4.04
C ASN A 149 8.82 15.91 -5.38
N ALA A 150 8.20 14.76 -5.66
CA ALA A 150 8.43 14.00 -6.89
C ALA A 150 8.16 14.79 -8.19
N ARG A 151 7.34 15.83 -8.11
CA ARG A 151 7.06 16.74 -9.24
C ARG A 151 8.26 17.63 -9.62
N GLU A 152 9.16 17.88 -8.67
CA GLU A 152 10.28 18.81 -8.80
C GLU A 152 11.63 18.10 -8.99
N LEU A 153 11.61 16.78 -9.10
CA LEU A 153 12.81 15.99 -9.32
C LEU A 153 13.45 16.32 -10.69
N MET A 154 14.76 16.39 -10.69
CA MET A 154 15.60 16.52 -11.89
C MET A 154 16.43 15.26 -12.06
N PRO A 155 16.80 14.88 -13.29
CA PRO A 155 17.56 13.65 -13.55
C PRO A 155 18.91 13.53 -12.82
N ASP A 156 19.49 14.65 -12.44
CA ASP A 156 20.76 14.81 -11.73
C ASP A 156 20.58 15.17 -10.25
N ASP A 157 19.41 14.86 -9.68
CA ASP A 157 19.10 15.19 -8.28
C ASP A 157 20.01 14.39 -7.34
N GLU A 158 20.95 15.07 -6.68
CA GLU A 158 21.94 14.48 -5.78
C GLU A 158 21.32 13.74 -4.57
N ARG A 159 20.03 13.97 -4.27
CA ARG A 159 19.30 13.26 -3.22
C ARG A 159 19.00 11.82 -3.61
N ILE A 160 18.92 11.52 -4.91
CA ILE A 160 18.66 10.18 -5.42
C ILE A 160 19.98 9.44 -5.59
N PRO A 161 20.31 8.44 -4.75
CA PRO A 161 21.56 7.73 -4.86
C PRO A 161 21.65 7.02 -6.22
N ASP A 162 22.82 7.06 -6.82
CA ASP A 162 23.10 6.44 -8.12
C ASP A 162 22.00 6.73 -9.18
N ALA A 163 21.54 7.99 -9.24
CA ALA A 163 20.49 8.45 -10.15
C ALA A 163 20.82 8.11 -11.63
N GLU A 164 22.08 8.21 -12.02
CA GLU A 164 22.57 7.90 -13.36
C GLU A 164 22.40 6.41 -13.74
N ALA A 165 22.49 5.50 -12.76
CA ALA A 165 22.26 4.08 -12.99
C ALA A 165 20.80 3.78 -13.33
N GLY A 166 19.88 4.66 -12.96
CA GLY A 166 18.44 4.54 -13.20
C GLY A 166 17.80 3.38 -12.43
N PHE A 167 16.50 3.23 -12.66
CA PHE A 167 15.68 2.19 -12.02
C PHE A 167 15.09 1.24 -13.07
N ASP A 168 15.02 -0.02 -12.70
CA ASP A 168 14.40 -1.05 -13.55
C ASP A 168 12.87 -0.96 -13.48
N VAL A 169 12.34 -0.57 -12.30
CA VAL A 169 10.90 -0.42 -12.07
C VAL A 169 10.61 0.85 -11.27
N LEU A 170 9.62 1.62 -11.71
CA LEU A 170 9.00 2.69 -10.94
C LEU A 170 7.61 2.24 -10.51
N VAL A 171 7.33 2.30 -9.21
CA VAL A 171 5.98 2.17 -8.66
C VAL A 171 5.60 3.46 -7.93
N GLY A 172 4.31 3.67 -7.66
CA GLY A 172 3.94 4.82 -6.83
C GLY A 172 2.47 4.87 -6.48
N ASP A 173 2.23 5.46 -5.30
CA ASP A 173 0.92 5.72 -4.71
C ASP A 173 0.88 7.18 -4.21
N VAL A 174 0.70 8.12 -5.14
CA VAL A 174 0.64 9.55 -4.81
C VAL A 174 -0.78 10.01 -4.49
N SER A 175 -0.91 10.98 -3.60
CA SER A 175 -2.20 11.54 -3.16
C SER A 175 -2.21 13.06 -3.30
N PHE A 176 -3.42 13.63 -3.49
CA PHE A 176 -3.68 15.07 -3.58
C PHE A 176 -3.02 15.77 -4.78
N ILE A 177 -2.59 15.02 -5.77
CA ILE A 177 -1.98 15.51 -6.99
C ILE A 177 -2.36 14.62 -8.16
N SER A 178 -2.53 15.19 -9.35
CA SER A 178 -2.68 14.39 -10.57
C SER A 178 -1.38 13.67 -10.90
N LEU A 179 -1.48 12.39 -11.27
CA LEU A 179 -0.34 11.60 -11.70
C LEU A 179 0.38 12.25 -12.91
N THR A 180 -0.36 12.91 -13.80
CA THR A 180 0.24 13.61 -14.96
C THR A 180 1.23 14.72 -14.56
N MET A 181 1.12 15.25 -13.34
CA MET A 181 2.05 16.26 -12.83
C MET A 181 3.31 15.67 -12.20
N VAL A 182 3.25 14.40 -11.78
CA VAL A 182 4.37 13.69 -11.14
C VAL A 182 5.23 12.96 -12.17
N LEU A 183 4.60 12.37 -13.18
CA LEU A 183 5.29 11.58 -14.21
C LEU A 183 6.49 12.27 -14.84
N PRO A 184 6.45 13.57 -15.22
CA PRO A 184 7.61 14.24 -15.81
C PRO A 184 8.87 14.25 -14.93
N GLY A 185 8.68 14.32 -13.60
CA GLY A 185 9.79 14.32 -12.64
C GLY A 185 10.40 12.93 -12.42
N VAL A 186 9.62 11.85 -12.53
CA VAL A 186 10.09 10.49 -12.19
C VAL A 186 10.47 9.64 -13.40
N VAL A 187 9.83 9.83 -14.54
CA VAL A 187 10.10 9.05 -15.77
C VAL A 187 11.57 9.15 -16.25
N PRO A 188 12.27 10.29 -16.10
CA PRO A 188 13.68 10.36 -16.46
C PRO A 188 14.56 9.32 -15.76
N PHE A 189 14.22 8.93 -14.52
CA PHE A 189 14.97 7.93 -13.75
C PHE A 189 14.74 6.50 -14.21
N LEU A 190 13.75 6.23 -15.08
CA LEU A 190 13.49 4.91 -15.60
C LEU A 190 14.52 4.55 -16.68
N LYS A 191 15.15 3.38 -16.57
CA LYS A 191 16.08 2.85 -17.58
C LYS A 191 15.38 2.61 -18.92
N PRO A 192 16.10 2.64 -20.05
CA PRO A 192 15.59 1.99 -21.28
C PRO A 192 15.18 0.54 -20.98
N GLY A 193 14.06 0.08 -21.53
CA GLY A 193 13.46 -1.21 -21.19
C GLY A 193 12.78 -1.30 -19.82
N GLY A 194 12.98 -0.29 -18.96
CA GLY A 194 12.41 -0.24 -17.61
C GLY A 194 10.88 -0.10 -17.63
N LYS A 195 10.25 -0.53 -16.54
CA LYS A 195 8.78 -0.62 -16.42
C LYS A 195 8.26 0.33 -15.34
N LEU A 196 7.10 0.89 -15.61
CA LEU A 196 6.35 1.75 -14.69
C LEU A 196 5.03 1.06 -14.34
N LEU A 197 4.68 1.05 -13.04
CA LEU A 197 3.40 0.54 -12.53
C LEU A 197 2.88 1.50 -11.45
N MET A 198 2.03 2.45 -11.84
CA MET A 198 1.59 3.54 -10.98
C MET A 198 0.10 3.44 -10.65
N LEU A 199 -0.26 3.68 -9.39
CA LEU A 199 -1.64 3.76 -8.95
C LEU A 199 -2.27 5.06 -9.45
N VAL A 200 -3.42 4.94 -10.11
CA VAL A 200 -4.25 6.05 -10.58
C VAL A 200 -5.44 6.20 -9.65
N LYS A 201 -5.56 7.36 -9.05
CA LYS A 201 -6.66 7.72 -8.15
C LYS A 201 -7.59 8.71 -8.86
N PRO A 202 -8.76 8.27 -9.36
CA PRO A 202 -9.67 9.10 -10.12
C PRO A 202 -10.05 10.42 -9.47
N GLN A 203 -10.17 10.43 -8.14
CA GLN A 203 -10.52 11.63 -7.37
C GLN A 203 -9.47 12.75 -7.46
N PHE A 204 -8.22 12.44 -7.79
CA PHE A 204 -7.17 13.44 -7.98
C PHE A 204 -6.90 13.76 -9.46
N GLU A 205 -7.58 13.05 -10.35
CA GLU A 205 -7.50 13.28 -11.80
C GLU A 205 -8.65 14.13 -12.33
N LEU A 206 -9.72 14.28 -11.58
CA LEU A 206 -10.93 14.99 -11.99
C LEU A 206 -10.99 16.40 -11.41
N GLN A 207 -11.80 17.24 -12.08
CA GLN A 207 -12.13 18.57 -11.56
C GLN A 207 -13.10 18.45 -10.38
N PRO A 208 -13.11 19.43 -9.44
CA PRO A 208 -13.94 19.37 -8.23
C PRO A 208 -15.44 19.16 -8.48
N GLU A 209 -15.98 19.64 -9.60
CA GLU A 209 -17.39 19.45 -9.97
C GLU A 209 -17.76 17.98 -10.21
N ASN A 210 -16.79 17.12 -10.56
CA ASN A 210 -16.98 15.69 -10.78
C ASN A 210 -16.81 14.87 -9.50
N ILE A 211 -16.43 15.52 -8.40
CA ILE A 211 -16.23 14.89 -7.09
C ILE A 211 -17.42 15.20 -6.19
N GLY A 212 -17.97 14.17 -5.57
CA GLY A 212 -19.09 14.21 -4.66
C GLY A 212 -18.66 14.46 -3.22
N LYS A 213 -19.65 14.34 -2.32
CA LYS A 213 -19.39 14.34 -0.87
C LYS A 213 -18.41 13.20 -0.53
N ASN A 214 -17.55 13.44 0.45
CA ASN A 214 -16.52 12.50 0.90
C ASN A 214 -15.45 12.14 -0.15
N GLY A 215 -15.28 12.97 -1.20
CA GLY A 215 -14.24 12.73 -2.19
C GLY A 215 -14.57 11.66 -3.23
N LEU A 216 -15.79 11.14 -3.28
CA LEU A 216 -16.19 10.08 -4.21
C LEU A 216 -16.44 10.63 -5.63
N VAL A 217 -15.99 9.88 -6.62
CA VAL A 217 -16.29 10.15 -8.04
C VAL A 217 -17.80 10.04 -8.26
N LYS A 218 -18.42 11.09 -8.84
CA LYS A 218 -19.87 11.14 -9.04
C LYS A 218 -20.34 10.24 -10.18
N ASP A 219 -19.60 10.23 -11.28
CA ASP A 219 -20.00 9.57 -12.52
C ASP A 219 -18.92 8.59 -13.01
N PRO A 220 -19.19 7.28 -12.99
CA PRO A 220 -18.28 6.26 -13.51
C PRO A 220 -17.92 6.44 -15.01
N ALA A 221 -18.73 7.18 -15.78
CA ALA A 221 -18.41 7.49 -17.17
C ALA A 221 -17.13 8.34 -17.33
N MET A 222 -16.63 8.91 -16.23
CA MET A 222 -15.37 9.64 -16.22
C MET A 222 -14.13 8.75 -16.22
N TYR A 223 -14.21 7.48 -15.82
CA TYR A 223 -13.05 6.58 -15.79
C TYR A 223 -12.35 6.41 -17.15
N PRO A 224 -13.05 6.19 -18.26
CA PRO A 224 -12.41 6.16 -19.59
C PRO A 224 -11.73 7.48 -19.98
N VAL A 225 -12.25 8.62 -19.52
CA VAL A 225 -11.66 9.94 -19.77
C VAL A 225 -10.33 10.06 -19.04
N ILE A 226 -10.28 9.61 -17.78
CA ILE A 226 -9.05 9.58 -16.97
C ILE A 226 -8.02 8.65 -17.61
N GLU A 227 -8.42 7.43 -17.98
CA GLU A 227 -7.54 6.47 -18.64
C GLU A 227 -6.90 7.06 -19.90
N LYS A 228 -7.71 7.66 -20.78
CA LYS A 228 -7.23 8.30 -22.01
C LYS A 228 -6.21 9.40 -21.70
N ARG A 229 -6.47 10.24 -20.68
CA ARG A 229 -5.57 11.33 -20.28
C ARG A 229 -4.24 10.79 -19.77
N ILE A 230 -4.24 9.78 -18.89
CA ILE A 230 -3.01 9.17 -18.36
C ILE A 230 -2.21 8.50 -19.49
N ARG A 231 -2.88 7.74 -20.36
CA ARG A 231 -2.23 7.11 -21.52
C ARG A 231 -1.59 8.14 -22.47
N THR A 232 -2.25 9.28 -22.67
CA THR A 232 -1.72 10.38 -23.49
C THR A 232 -0.47 10.96 -22.85
N SER A 233 -0.52 11.29 -21.55
CA SER A 233 0.62 11.83 -20.81
C SER A 233 1.84 10.91 -20.85
N LEU A 234 1.65 9.60 -20.62
CA LEU A 234 2.74 8.63 -20.70
C LEU A 234 3.34 8.53 -22.11
N LYS A 235 2.49 8.58 -23.16
CA LYS A 235 2.96 8.59 -24.55
C LYS A 235 3.77 9.84 -24.87
N GLU A 236 3.36 11.02 -24.40
CA GLU A 236 4.10 12.28 -24.57
C GLU A 236 5.46 12.25 -23.87
N LEU A 237 5.59 11.49 -22.79
CA LEU A 237 6.86 11.21 -22.10
C LEU A 237 7.67 10.07 -22.72
N GLY A 238 7.27 9.57 -23.89
CA GLY A 238 7.98 8.53 -24.63
C GLY A 238 7.75 7.11 -24.14
N LEU A 239 6.80 6.85 -23.24
CA LEU A 239 6.50 5.51 -22.75
C LEU A 239 5.40 4.84 -23.59
N LYS A 240 5.50 3.52 -23.71
CA LYS A 240 4.47 2.66 -24.29
C LYS A 240 3.62 2.07 -23.18
N VAL A 241 2.34 2.43 -23.09
CA VAL A 241 1.40 1.82 -22.13
C VAL A 241 1.10 0.38 -22.56
N THR A 242 1.31 -0.55 -21.65
CA THR A 242 1.15 -2.00 -21.85
C THR A 242 -0.04 -2.57 -21.10
N GLY A 243 -0.55 -1.89 -20.05
CA GLY A 243 -1.67 -2.38 -19.28
C GLY A 243 -2.44 -1.27 -18.54
N TRP A 244 -3.68 -1.61 -18.21
CA TRP A 244 -4.54 -0.85 -17.32
C TRP A 244 -5.37 -1.86 -16.52
N TYR A 245 -5.25 -1.83 -15.19
CA TYR A 245 -5.81 -2.84 -14.30
C TYR A 245 -6.62 -2.19 -13.19
N ASP A 246 -7.67 -2.85 -12.74
CA ASP A 246 -8.34 -2.47 -11.48
C ASP A 246 -7.41 -2.72 -10.29
N SER A 247 -7.43 -1.84 -9.32
CA SER A 247 -6.82 -2.11 -8.02
C SER A 247 -7.55 -3.27 -7.33
N ALA A 248 -6.81 -4.18 -6.70
CA ALA A 248 -7.38 -5.33 -5.99
C ALA A 248 -8.30 -4.93 -4.82
N ILE A 249 -8.12 -3.73 -4.29
CA ILE A 249 -8.95 -3.15 -3.23
C ILE A 249 -9.24 -1.68 -3.53
N ASP A 250 -10.40 -1.20 -3.06
CA ASP A 250 -10.77 0.21 -3.18
C ASP A 250 -9.90 1.13 -2.31
N GLY A 251 -9.88 2.41 -2.65
CA GLY A 251 -9.27 3.46 -1.86
C GLY A 251 -9.82 3.52 -0.44
N GLY A 252 -9.10 4.14 0.47
CA GLY A 252 -9.53 4.30 1.86
C GLY A 252 -10.82 5.13 2.03
N ASP A 253 -11.13 5.93 1.04
CA ASP A 253 -12.35 6.74 0.90
C ASP A 253 -13.50 6.01 0.15
N GLY A 254 -13.24 4.79 -0.35
CA GLY A 254 -14.19 3.97 -1.11
C GLY A 254 -14.19 4.25 -2.62
N ASN A 255 -13.23 5.03 -3.14
CA ASN A 255 -13.08 5.20 -4.58
C ASN A 255 -12.48 3.95 -5.23
N ARG A 256 -13.01 3.62 -6.42
CA ARG A 256 -12.35 2.68 -7.32
C ARG A 256 -11.04 3.30 -7.80
N GLU A 257 -9.98 2.51 -7.79
CA GLU A 257 -8.65 2.92 -8.21
C GLU A 257 -8.12 1.98 -9.28
N PHE A 258 -7.12 2.41 -10.03
CA PHE A 258 -6.57 1.65 -11.14
C PHE A 258 -5.04 1.66 -11.10
N PHE A 259 -4.43 0.71 -11.79
CA PHE A 259 -3.01 0.75 -12.08
C PHE A 259 -2.78 0.92 -13.58
N VAL A 260 -1.84 1.78 -13.94
CA VAL A 260 -1.33 1.88 -15.30
C VAL A 260 0.06 1.25 -15.36
N GLN A 261 0.26 0.39 -16.35
CA GLN A 261 1.56 -0.18 -16.68
C GLN A 261 2.08 0.42 -17.98
N ALA A 262 3.35 0.80 -17.98
CA ALA A 262 4.03 1.29 -19.18
C ALA A 262 5.48 0.81 -19.21
N VAL A 263 6.10 0.84 -20.38
CA VAL A 263 7.50 0.51 -20.60
C VAL A 263 8.19 1.67 -21.31
N LYS A 264 9.41 2.00 -20.89
CA LYS A 264 10.28 2.91 -21.61
C LYS A 264 10.95 2.12 -22.74
N PRO A 265 10.78 2.49 -24.01
CA PRO A 265 11.46 1.83 -25.13
C PRO A 265 12.98 1.80 -24.94
N GLU A 266 13.64 0.84 -25.60
CA GLU A 266 15.09 0.71 -25.70
C GLU A 266 15.75 1.95 -26.32
#